data_06e76295c7a20dd4dbfc0fc61f3188fa
#
_entry.id   06e76295c7a20dd4dbfc0fc61f3188fa
#
_cell.length_a   1.000
_cell.length_b   1.000
_cell.length_c   1.000
_cell.angle_alpha   90.00
_cell.angle_beta   90.00
_cell.angle_gamma   90.00
#
_symmetry.space_group_name_H-M   'P 1'
#
loop_
_entity.id
_entity.type
_entity.pdbx_description
1 polymer ?
#
loop_
_entity_poly.entity_id
_entity_poly.type
_entity_poly.pdbx_seq_one_letter_code
_entity_poly.pdbx_strand_id
1 'polypeptide(L)'
;MISLSLLAALAMAQAKDERLAKIEQELKGDVPRFLCLNENFATAGQPADAAFAKLASHGFKSVLNLRTDAEGVDLAHEREMIEKAGLHYINIPIGQPPLKEDQVKAFIAAVKDKKNQPMMIHCGSANRVGAFWMVYLVLDQGASEDKALEEASRIGLTSPALKKAAQDYIAAHKQVAK
;
A
#
# COMPACT_ATOMS: atom_id res chain seq x y z
N MET A 1 23.94 -23.75 22.46
CA MET A 1 24.33 -23.91 21.02
C MET A 1 23.17 -23.40 20.16
N ILE A 2 23.37 -22.36 19.35
CA ILE A 2 22.36 -21.88 18.38
C ILE A 2 22.36 -22.89 17.24
N SER A 3 21.18 -23.42 16.87
CA SER A 3 21.08 -24.44 15.81
C SER A 3 21.41 -23.81 14.44
N LEU A 4 21.96 -24.61 13.53
CA LEU A 4 22.30 -24.20 12.16
C LEU A 4 21.05 -23.65 11.40
N SER A 5 19.88 -24.22 11.68
CA SER A 5 18.59 -23.77 11.13
C SER A 5 18.20 -22.36 11.60
N LEU A 6 18.49 -21.99 12.83
CA LEU A 6 18.21 -20.65 13.37
C LEU A 6 19.15 -19.60 12.74
N LEU A 7 20.42 -19.94 12.55
CA LEU A 7 21.38 -19.06 11.86
C LEU A 7 20.99 -18.82 10.40
N ALA A 8 20.56 -19.86 9.69
CA ALA A 8 20.08 -19.73 8.31
C ALA A 8 18.82 -18.85 8.22
N ALA A 9 17.85 -19.01 9.12
CA ALA A 9 16.64 -18.19 9.17
C ALA A 9 16.97 -16.73 9.44
N LEU A 10 17.90 -16.44 10.35
CA LEU A 10 18.34 -15.08 10.68
C LEU A 10 19.03 -14.41 9.47
N ALA A 11 19.91 -15.14 8.78
CA ALA A 11 20.60 -14.65 7.58
C ALA A 11 19.59 -14.34 6.44
N MET A 12 18.58 -15.18 6.25
CA MET A 12 17.53 -14.94 5.25
C MET A 12 16.66 -13.72 5.59
N ALA A 13 16.32 -13.52 6.86
CA ALA A 13 15.58 -12.34 7.31
C ALA A 13 16.40 -11.06 7.08
N GLN A 14 17.70 -11.08 7.42
CA GLN A 14 18.60 -9.94 7.21
C GLN A 14 18.76 -9.60 5.72
N ALA A 15 18.96 -10.59 4.86
CA ALA A 15 19.07 -10.40 3.40
C ALA A 15 17.78 -9.81 2.81
N LYS A 16 16.62 -10.18 3.36
CA LYS A 16 15.33 -9.62 2.99
C LYS A 16 15.22 -8.15 3.35
N ASP A 17 15.57 -7.80 4.59
CA ASP A 17 15.52 -6.41 5.07
C ASP A 17 16.48 -5.51 4.27
N GLU A 18 17.68 -5.99 3.96
CA GLU A 18 18.65 -5.29 3.11
C GLU A 18 18.11 -5.07 1.69
N ARG A 19 17.43 -6.07 1.11
CA ARG A 19 16.78 -5.94 -0.20
C ARG A 19 15.69 -4.86 -0.20
N LEU A 20 14.80 -4.85 0.79
CA LEU A 20 13.74 -3.85 0.89
C LEU A 20 14.31 -2.45 1.07
N ALA A 21 15.31 -2.29 1.93
CA ALA A 21 16.01 -1.02 2.14
C ALA A 21 16.68 -0.50 0.84
N LYS A 22 17.26 -1.39 0.04
CA LYS A 22 17.83 -1.03 -1.27
C LYS A 22 16.77 -0.52 -2.22
N ILE A 23 15.61 -1.18 -2.31
CA ILE A 23 14.47 -0.75 -3.15
C ILE A 23 14.01 0.66 -2.72
N GLU A 24 13.86 0.89 -1.42
CA GLU A 24 13.48 2.21 -0.89
C GLU A 24 14.52 3.30 -1.26
N GLN A 25 15.80 3.00 -1.16
CA GLN A 25 16.86 3.94 -1.50
C GLN A 25 16.84 4.30 -3.00
N GLU A 26 16.62 3.32 -3.88
CA GLU A 26 16.60 3.53 -5.34
C GLU A 26 15.36 4.28 -5.83
N LEU A 27 14.23 4.15 -5.12
CA LEU A 27 12.96 4.80 -5.48
C LEU A 27 12.74 6.15 -4.78
N LYS A 28 13.52 6.48 -3.77
CA LYS A 28 13.36 7.67 -2.94
C LYS A 28 13.26 8.99 -3.72
N GLY A 29 13.97 9.11 -4.85
CA GLY A 29 13.97 10.31 -5.68
C GLY A 29 12.74 10.46 -6.58
N ASP A 30 12.12 9.34 -6.96
CA ASP A 30 11.02 9.30 -7.93
C ASP A 30 9.65 9.09 -7.28
N VAL A 31 9.64 8.62 -6.02
CA VAL A 31 8.41 8.24 -5.32
C VAL A 31 8.38 8.85 -3.92
N PRO A 32 7.62 9.93 -3.72
CA PRO A 32 7.46 10.52 -2.41
C PRO A 32 6.87 9.52 -1.40
N ARG A 33 7.43 9.48 -0.19
CA ARG A 33 6.98 8.60 0.91
C ARG A 33 6.94 7.11 0.53
N PHE A 34 7.85 6.67 -0.33
CA PHE A 34 7.95 5.26 -0.65
C PHE A 34 8.36 4.46 0.57
N LEU A 35 7.60 3.43 0.88
CA LEU A 35 7.82 2.58 2.06
C LEU A 35 7.48 1.13 1.70
N CYS A 36 8.43 0.22 1.80
CA CYS A 36 8.19 -1.22 1.73
C CYS A 36 7.61 -1.70 3.06
N LEU A 37 6.39 -2.18 3.07
CA LEU A 37 5.79 -2.78 4.26
C LEU A 37 6.30 -4.20 4.48
N ASN A 38 6.45 -4.93 3.39
CA ASN A 38 7.00 -6.29 3.34
C ASN A 38 7.32 -6.66 1.88
N GLU A 39 7.60 -7.94 1.61
CA GLU A 39 7.92 -8.44 0.26
C GLU A 39 6.80 -8.29 -0.76
N ASN A 40 5.56 -8.20 -0.29
CA ASN A 40 4.36 -8.18 -1.15
C ASN A 40 3.77 -6.78 -1.33
N PHE A 41 4.11 -5.83 -0.47
CA PHE A 41 3.47 -4.52 -0.46
C PHE A 41 4.46 -3.38 -0.24
N ALA A 42 4.37 -2.37 -1.09
CA ALA A 42 4.92 -1.05 -0.86
C ALA A 42 3.83 0.02 -0.95
N THR A 43 4.04 1.14 -0.31
CA THR A 43 3.09 2.26 -0.27
C THR A 43 3.79 3.57 -0.62
N ALA A 44 3.02 4.54 -1.16
CA ALA A 44 3.63 5.77 -1.65
C ALA A 44 2.65 6.95 -1.75
N GLY A 45 3.22 8.15 -1.91
CA GLY A 45 2.57 9.29 -2.54
C GLY A 45 2.56 9.13 -4.07
N GLN A 46 2.31 10.22 -4.82
CA GLN A 46 2.28 10.16 -6.29
C GLN A 46 3.66 9.85 -6.88
N PRO A 47 3.82 8.73 -7.61
CA PRO A 47 5.07 8.42 -8.29
C PRO A 47 5.31 9.32 -9.49
N ALA A 48 6.57 9.54 -9.85
CA ALA A 48 6.96 10.01 -11.17
C ALA A 48 6.96 8.85 -12.17
N ASP A 49 6.79 9.14 -13.46
CA ASP A 49 6.76 8.12 -14.54
C ASP A 49 7.98 7.19 -14.53
N ALA A 50 9.16 7.74 -14.25
CA ALA A 50 10.40 6.97 -14.18
C ALA A 50 10.40 5.87 -13.10
N ALA A 51 9.52 5.98 -12.09
CA ALA A 51 9.40 5.00 -11.04
C ALA A 51 8.86 3.65 -11.52
N PHE A 52 7.99 3.64 -12.54
CA PHE A 52 7.32 2.41 -12.94
C PHE A 52 8.27 1.38 -13.55
N ALA A 53 9.22 1.82 -14.37
CA ALA A 53 10.26 0.93 -14.89
C ALA A 53 11.15 0.36 -13.77
N LYS A 54 11.47 1.17 -12.76
CA LYS A 54 12.23 0.71 -11.59
C LYS A 54 11.44 -0.29 -10.75
N LEU A 55 10.15 -0.03 -10.50
CA LEU A 55 9.27 -0.99 -9.81
C LEU A 55 9.25 -2.33 -10.53
N ALA A 56 9.08 -2.34 -11.85
CA ALA A 56 9.10 -3.56 -12.65
C ALA A 56 10.45 -4.30 -12.52
N SER A 57 11.58 -3.60 -12.57
CA SER A 57 12.91 -4.21 -12.41
C SER A 57 13.14 -4.82 -11.03
N HIS A 58 12.44 -4.34 -9.99
CA HIS A 58 12.43 -4.91 -8.65
C HIS A 58 11.42 -6.06 -8.46
N GLY A 59 10.69 -6.43 -9.53
CA GLY A 59 9.78 -7.57 -9.53
C GLY A 59 8.37 -7.25 -9.02
N PHE A 60 8.01 -5.97 -8.90
CA PHE A 60 6.60 -5.61 -8.69
C PHE A 60 5.76 -6.09 -9.88
N LYS A 61 4.50 -6.42 -9.62
CA LYS A 61 3.56 -6.90 -10.62
C LYS A 61 2.44 -5.92 -10.90
N SER A 62 2.08 -5.10 -9.91
CA SER A 62 0.97 -4.16 -10.06
C SER A 62 1.19 -2.86 -9.32
N VAL A 63 0.42 -1.86 -9.76
CA VAL A 63 0.27 -0.57 -9.10
C VAL A 63 -1.22 -0.32 -8.85
N LEU A 64 -1.59 -0.08 -7.59
CA LEU A 64 -2.92 0.32 -7.18
C LEU A 64 -2.95 1.81 -6.90
N ASN A 65 -3.66 2.56 -7.75
CA ASN A 65 -3.87 3.99 -7.61
C ASN A 65 -5.23 4.28 -6.94
N LEU A 66 -5.21 5.07 -5.87
CA LEU A 66 -6.42 5.50 -5.14
C LEU A 66 -6.88 6.92 -5.51
N ARG A 67 -6.28 7.55 -6.53
CA ARG A 67 -6.65 8.91 -6.95
C ARG A 67 -7.88 8.92 -7.84
N THR A 68 -8.53 10.07 -7.89
CA THR A 68 -9.71 10.34 -8.72
C THR A 68 -9.36 11.31 -9.84
N ASP A 69 -10.13 11.30 -10.94
CA ASP A 69 -10.01 12.28 -12.03
C ASP A 69 -10.18 13.73 -11.55
N ALA A 70 -11.02 13.92 -10.53
CA ALA A 70 -11.28 15.25 -9.96
C ALA A 70 -10.05 15.92 -9.32
N GLU A 71 -8.95 15.18 -9.14
CA GLU A 71 -7.69 15.70 -8.59
C GLU A 71 -6.80 16.37 -9.65
N GLY A 72 -7.25 16.45 -10.90
CA GLY A 72 -6.49 17.07 -12.00
C GLY A 72 -5.25 16.27 -12.41
N VAL A 73 -5.28 14.94 -12.21
CA VAL A 73 -4.21 14.03 -12.64
C VAL A 73 -4.62 13.33 -13.93
N ASP A 74 -3.66 13.07 -14.78
CA ASP A 74 -3.88 12.28 -15.99
C ASP A 74 -3.78 10.78 -15.68
N LEU A 75 -4.91 10.20 -15.28
CA LEU A 75 -4.99 8.77 -14.97
C LEU A 75 -4.81 7.90 -16.21
N ALA A 76 -5.11 8.41 -17.40
CA ALA A 76 -4.93 7.67 -18.65
C ALA A 76 -3.44 7.56 -18.99
N HIS A 77 -2.71 8.67 -18.88
CA HIS A 77 -1.25 8.68 -19.03
C HIS A 77 -0.56 7.78 -18.01
N GLU A 78 -0.94 7.87 -16.73
CA GLU A 78 -0.36 7.04 -15.69
C GLU A 78 -0.59 5.54 -15.97
N ARG A 79 -1.81 5.16 -16.39
CA ARG A 79 -2.11 3.79 -16.82
C ARG A 79 -1.18 3.35 -17.94
N GLU A 80 -1.04 4.16 -19.00
CA GLU A 80 -0.18 3.84 -20.14
C GLU A 80 1.26 3.60 -19.71
N MET A 81 1.81 4.46 -18.84
CA MET A 81 3.18 4.35 -18.37
C MET A 81 3.39 3.08 -17.50
N ILE A 82 2.42 2.74 -16.66
CA ILE A 82 2.46 1.53 -15.82
C ILE A 82 2.38 0.27 -16.70
N GLU A 83 1.43 0.21 -17.64
CA GLU A 83 1.26 -0.94 -18.53
C GLU A 83 2.45 -1.10 -19.48
N LYS A 84 3.02 0.00 -19.97
CA LYS A 84 4.25 0.01 -20.79
C LYS A 84 5.47 -0.53 -20.02
N ALA A 85 5.51 -0.33 -18.71
CA ALA A 85 6.52 -0.94 -17.85
C ALA A 85 6.28 -2.44 -17.57
N GLY A 86 5.18 -3.01 -18.07
CA GLY A 86 4.81 -4.42 -17.85
C GLY A 86 4.10 -4.67 -16.52
N LEU A 87 3.60 -3.63 -15.86
CA LEU A 87 2.88 -3.71 -14.60
C LEU A 87 1.36 -3.69 -14.84
N HIS A 88 0.60 -4.36 -13.96
CA HIS A 88 -0.85 -4.29 -13.97
C HIS A 88 -1.34 -3.02 -13.27
N TYR A 89 -2.10 -2.18 -13.95
CA TYR A 89 -2.72 -1.00 -13.39
C TYR A 89 -4.08 -1.30 -12.79
N ILE A 90 -4.29 -0.89 -11.53
CA ILE A 90 -5.57 -0.98 -10.84
C ILE A 90 -5.90 0.43 -10.33
N ASN A 91 -7.12 0.91 -10.61
CA ASN A 91 -7.58 2.17 -10.06
C ASN A 91 -8.86 1.95 -9.23
N ILE A 92 -8.82 2.36 -7.97
CA ILE A 92 -9.97 2.42 -7.08
C ILE A 92 -10.10 3.89 -6.66
N PRO A 93 -10.95 4.67 -7.32
CA PRO A 93 -11.05 6.09 -7.07
C PRO A 93 -11.68 6.37 -5.71
N ILE A 94 -10.87 6.92 -4.81
CA ILE A 94 -11.28 7.28 -3.44
C ILE A 94 -11.26 8.78 -3.29
N GLY A 95 -12.44 9.37 -3.11
CA GLY A 95 -12.62 10.80 -2.88
C GLY A 95 -12.44 11.20 -1.41
N GLN A 96 -13.25 12.16 -1.00
CA GLN A 96 -13.28 12.63 0.39
C GLN A 96 -14.04 11.65 1.31
N PRO A 97 -13.76 11.67 2.63
CA PRO A 97 -14.55 10.92 3.62
C PRO A 97 -16.05 11.20 3.52
N PRO A 98 -16.90 10.25 3.95
CA PRO A 98 -16.57 8.99 4.63
C PRO A 98 -16.05 7.89 3.69
N LEU A 99 -15.42 6.84 4.26
CA LEU A 99 -15.07 5.65 3.50
C LEU A 99 -16.33 4.90 3.06
N LYS A 100 -16.39 4.55 1.78
CA LYS A 100 -17.53 3.82 1.22
C LYS A 100 -17.27 2.31 1.22
N GLU A 101 -18.31 1.55 1.47
CA GLU A 101 -18.21 0.08 1.60
C GLU A 101 -17.71 -0.60 0.32
N ASP A 102 -18.19 -0.17 -0.84
CA ASP A 102 -17.76 -0.66 -2.15
C ASP A 102 -16.26 -0.42 -2.39
N GLN A 103 -15.75 0.77 -2.00
CA GLN A 103 -14.33 1.12 -2.11
C GLN A 103 -13.47 0.27 -1.17
N VAL A 104 -13.90 0.07 0.08
CA VAL A 104 -13.18 -0.78 1.04
C VAL A 104 -13.15 -2.23 0.58
N LYS A 105 -14.29 -2.77 0.11
CA LYS A 105 -14.34 -4.14 -0.43
C LYS A 105 -13.45 -4.30 -1.65
N ALA A 106 -13.47 -3.34 -2.59
CA ALA A 106 -12.60 -3.36 -3.76
C ALA A 106 -11.11 -3.32 -3.38
N PHE A 107 -10.75 -2.46 -2.43
CA PHE A 107 -9.37 -2.36 -1.91
C PHE A 107 -8.90 -3.69 -1.31
N ILE A 108 -9.69 -4.27 -0.40
CA ILE A 108 -9.36 -5.54 0.24
C ILE A 108 -9.24 -6.66 -0.80
N ALA A 109 -10.15 -6.73 -1.76
CA ALA A 109 -10.09 -7.71 -2.84
C ALA A 109 -8.81 -7.58 -3.68
N ALA A 110 -8.43 -6.35 -4.07
CA ALA A 110 -7.23 -6.08 -4.84
C ALA A 110 -5.95 -6.48 -4.09
N VAL A 111 -5.88 -6.16 -2.79
CA VAL A 111 -4.74 -6.48 -1.92
C VAL A 111 -4.60 -7.99 -1.68
N LYS A 112 -5.73 -8.71 -1.56
CA LYS A 112 -5.72 -10.18 -1.32
C LYS A 112 -5.43 -11.00 -2.56
N ASP A 113 -5.62 -10.47 -3.76
CA ASP A 113 -5.32 -11.20 -4.98
C ASP A 113 -3.81 -11.36 -5.16
N LYS A 114 -3.35 -12.61 -5.02
CA LYS A 114 -1.92 -12.99 -5.16
C LYS A 114 -1.34 -12.71 -6.55
N LYS A 115 -2.19 -12.56 -7.58
CA LYS A 115 -1.73 -12.20 -8.93
C LYS A 115 -1.21 -10.77 -8.99
N ASN A 116 -1.70 -9.90 -8.11
CA ASN A 116 -1.28 -8.51 -8.02
C ASN A 116 0.02 -8.30 -7.22
N GLN A 117 0.51 -9.31 -6.50
CA GLN A 117 1.65 -9.19 -5.59
C GLN A 117 2.98 -9.59 -6.25
N PRO A 118 4.07 -8.88 -6.00
CA PRO A 118 4.22 -7.65 -5.22
C PRO A 118 3.52 -6.45 -5.82
N MET A 119 2.85 -5.64 -4.95
CA MET A 119 2.03 -4.49 -5.33
C MET A 119 2.55 -3.20 -4.71
N MET A 120 2.62 -2.11 -5.49
CA MET A 120 2.73 -0.76 -4.93
C MET A 120 1.35 -0.10 -4.86
N ILE A 121 1.02 0.49 -3.73
CA ILE A 121 -0.26 1.18 -3.49
C ILE A 121 0.04 2.66 -3.29
N HIS A 122 -0.61 3.55 -4.05
CA HIS A 122 -0.38 4.97 -3.91
C HIS A 122 -1.64 5.83 -3.97
N CYS A 123 -1.48 7.07 -3.54
CA CYS A 123 -2.40 8.17 -3.79
C CYS A 123 -1.60 9.47 -3.97
N GLY A 124 -2.15 10.65 -3.75
CA GLY A 124 -1.38 11.90 -3.83
C GLY A 124 -0.29 12.03 -2.75
N SER A 125 -0.56 11.59 -1.52
CA SER A 125 0.31 11.84 -0.36
C SER A 125 0.40 10.69 0.65
N ALA A 126 0.03 9.48 0.25
CA ALA A 126 -0.09 8.27 1.07
C ALA A 126 -1.15 8.30 2.19
N ASN A 127 -1.87 9.40 2.41
CA ASN A 127 -2.88 9.49 3.46
C ASN A 127 -4.05 8.51 3.28
N ARG A 128 -4.64 8.43 2.07
CA ARG A 128 -5.70 7.45 1.76
C ARG A 128 -5.20 6.03 1.85
N VAL A 129 -3.97 5.80 1.39
CA VAL A 129 -3.34 4.48 1.50
C VAL A 129 -3.31 4.04 2.97
N GLY A 130 -2.79 4.90 3.87
CA GLY A 130 -2.75 4.59 5.29
C GLY A 130 -4.12 4.32 5.90
N ALA A 131 -5.15 5.12 5.54
CA ALA A 131 -6.51 4.94 6.05
C ALA A 131 -7.11 3.58 5.62
N PHE A 132 -7.00 3.22 4.35
CA PHE A 132 -7.52 1.95 3.83
C PHE A 132 -6.71 0.75 4.31
N TRP A 133 -5.39 0.91 4.46
CA TRP A 133 -4.52 -0.10 5.05
C TRP A 133 -4.85 -0.38 6.51
N MET A 134 -5.15 0.67 7.30
CA MET A 134 -5.62 0.52 8.68
C MET A 134 -6.89 -0.35 8.75
N VAL A 135 -7.87 -0.07 7.88
CA VAL A 135 -9.11 -0.85 7.81
C VAL A 135 -8.83 -2.31 7.44
N TYR A 136 -7.98 -2.55 6.43
CA TYR A 136 -7.57 -3.90 6.02
C TYR A 136 -6.89 -4.66 7.18
N LEU A 137 -5.95 -4.04 7.87
CA LEU A 137 -5.26 -4.69 8.99
C LEU A 137 -6.21 -5.09 10.12
N VAL A 138 -7.17 -4.24 10.44
CA VAL A 138 -8.09 -4.54 11.56
C VAL A 138 -9.17 -5.53 11.17
N LEU A 139 -9.87 -5.31 10.04
CA LEU A 139 -11.05 -6.09 9.69
C LEU A 139 -10.73 -7.40 8.97
N ASP A 140 -9.63 -7.47 8.23
CA ASP A 140 -9.25 -8.68 7.48
C ASP A 140 -8.11 -9.45 8.15
N GLN A 141 -7.11 -8.74 8.69
CA GLN A 141 -5.93 -9.38 9.29
C GLN A 141 -6.03 -9.55 10.82
N GLY A 142 -7.07 -9.03 11.46
CA GLY A 142 -7.30 -9.17 12.89
C GLY A 142 -6.31 -8.40 13.78
N ALA A 143 -5.62 -7.40 13.25
CA ALA A 143 -4.72 -6.57 14.02
C ALA A 143 -5.48 -5.71 15.06
N SER A 144 -4.82 -5.35 16.16
CA SER A 144 -5.37 -4.33 17.06
C SER A 144 -5.39 -2.96 16.38
N GLU A 145 -6.36 -2.11 16.75
CA GLU A 145 -6.46 -0.76 16.18
C GLU A 145 -5.21 0.07 16.42
N ASP A 146 -4.57 -0.06 17.59
CA ASP A 146 -3.35 0.67 17.91
C ASP A 146 -2.20 0.30 16.98
N LYS A 147 -1.97 -1.00 16.74
CA LYS A 147 -0.95 -1.48 15.79
C LYS A 147 -1.25 -1.05 14.35
N ALA A 148 -2.51 -1.14 13.95
CA ALA A 148 -2.93 -0.74 12.62
C ALA A 148 -2.78 0.78 12.42
N LEU A 149 -3.06 1.59 13.44
CA LEU A 149 -2.87 3.04 13.41
C LEU A 149 -1.39 3.42 13.39
N GLU A 150 -0.54 2.72 14.13
CA GLU A 150 0.92 2.92 14.08
C GLU A 150 1.45 2.69 12.66
N GLU A 151 1.09 1.58 12.03
CA GLU A 151 1.52 1.29 10.66
C GLU A 151 0.93 2.27 9.64
N ALA A 152 -0.35 2.61 9.76
CA ALA A 152 -0.98 3.63 8.91
C ALA A 152 -0.29 4.99 9.02
N SER A 153 0.16 5.36 10.22
CA SER A 153 0.91 6.60 10.46
C SER A 153 2.30 6.56 9.81
N ARG A 154 2.99 5.42 9.84
CA ARG A 154 4.26 5.21 9.12
C ARG A 154 4.07 5.35 7.61
N ILE A 155 2.99 4.83 7.05
CA ILE A 155 2.61 4.96 5.63
C ILE A 155 2.42 6.43 5.26
N GLY A 156 1.79 7.21 6.12
CA GLY A 156 1.56 8.63 5.89
C GLY A 156 0.16 9.13 6.24
N LEU A 157 -0.59 8.40 7.06
CA LEU A 157 -1.89 8.85 7.56
C LEU A 157 -1.69 9.96 8.60
N THR A 158 -1.75 11.21 8.13
CA THR A 158 -1.65 12.42 8.94
C THR A 158 -2.94 13.23 8.97
N SER A 159 -3.88 12.94 8.07
CA SER A 159 -5.18 13.62 7.98
C SER A 159 -6.11 13.18 9.11
N PRO A 160 -6.54 14.09 10.02
CA PRO A 160 -7.49 13.75 11.08
C PRO A 160 -8.84 13.24 10.53
N ALA A 161 -9.30 13.81 9.42
CA ALA A 161 -10.55 13.40 8.79
C ALA A 161 -10.51 11.97 8.25
N LEU A 162 -9.42 11.58 7.56
CA LEU A 162 -9.24 10.21 7.06
C LEU A 162 -9.01 9.23 8.20
N LYS A 163 -8.26 9.60 9.25
CA LYS A 163 -8.09 8.79 10.45
C LYS A 163 -9.44 8.51 11.10
N LYS A 164 -10.24 9.56 11.34
CA LYS A 164 -11.57 9.42 11.92
C LYS A 164 -12.47 8.53 11.04
N ALA A 165 -12.47 8.75 9.73
CA ALA A 165 -13.28 7.95 8.81
C ALA A 165 -12.90 6.46 8.83
N ALA A 166 -11.61 6.13 8.91
CA ALA A 166 -11.15 4.74 9.05
C ALA A 166 -11.61 4.13 10.39
N GLN A 167 -11.47 4.87 11.49
CA GLN A 167 -11.92 4.43 12.83
C GLN A 167 -13.44 4.23 12.88
N ASP A 168 -14.23 5.16 12.35
CA ASP A 168 -15.69 5.06 12.28
C ASP A 168 -16.10 3.83 11.45
N TYR A 169 -15.46 3.60 10.31
CA TYR A 169 -15.73 2.44 9.48
C TYR A 169 -15.42 1.13 10.21
N ILE A 170 -14.27 1.04 10.87
CA ILE A 170 -13.87 -0.13 11.66
C ILE A 170 -14.88 -0.38 12.78
N ALA A 171 -15.27 0.64 13.54
CA ALA A 171 -16.21 0.51 14.65
C ALA A 171 -17.58 -0.02 14.18
N ALA A 172 -18.07 0.47 13.03
CA ALA A 172 -19.33 0.03 12.44
C ALA A 172 -19.29 -1.44 11.99
N HIS A 173 -18.15 -1.95 11.52
CA HIS A 173 -18.05 -3.30 10.93
C HIS A 173 -17.53 -4.36 11.88
N LYS A 174 -16.86 -4.00 12.98
CA LYS A 174 -16.48 -4.95 14.04
C LYS A 174 -17.68 -5.55 14.79
N GLN A 175 -18.79 -4.82 14.84
CA GLN A 175 -19.99 -5.27 15.57
C GLN A 175 -20.80 -6.34 14.82
N VAL A 176 -20.55 -6.50 13.52
CA VAL A 176 -21.29 -7.47 12.66
C VAL A 176 -20.60 -8.85 12.67
N ALA A 177 -19.37 -8.95 13.16
CA ALA A 177 -18.55 -10.18 13.16
C ALA A 177 -18.65 -11.01 14.46
N LYS A 178 -19.65 -10.73 15.30
CA LYS A 178 -20.03 -11.52 16.48
C LYS A 178 -21.34 -12.25 16.23
#